data_d225e9670b1b483ad28bd861e9290581
#
_entry.id   d225e9670b1b483ad28bd861e9290581
#
_cell.length_a   1.000
_cell.length_b   1.000
_cell.length_c   1.000
_cell.angle_alpha   90.00
_cell.angle_beta   90.00
_cell.angle_gamma   90.00
#
_symmetry.space_group_name_H-M   'P 1'
#
loop_
_entity.id
_entity.type
_entity.pdbx_description
1 polymer ?
#
loop_
_entity_poly.entity_id
_entity_poly.type
_entity_poly.pdbx_seq_one_letter_code
_entity_poly.pdbx_strand_id
1 'polypeptide(L)'
;MKKVITYGTFDMLHQGHLNILKRAKSLGDYLIVGVTSDDFDSRRGKINVQQSMMERVEGVKETGLADQIVIEEYEGQKIDDINRFGVDIFAIGSDWQGKFDYLSEFCKVVYLERTKGISSTKIRSQNNHLKLGLVGKAKRLWKIANEAVSINGIDIVGTSGAGYDRRLKKLNNYSFNQLIEKVDAVFIESDVHSRYEQIKYALKRGKHVLCCLPMAIGRSKQRELLEIAKKNECVLMSGIKTAYSTAYYRLLLMVKSGEIGDILSVETTCTSLNEISKIKKYQKNNVWSAMDAWGATALMPIFQILGTDYVDNTIISKKIDDHFDLFTKMDFVYKNAVATVKIGKGVKSEGEMIISGTKGYVYVPAPWWKTDYFEIRYEDQNKNKRFFYELEGEGFKYELVNFLRAINHGRTLSYTGNDVLEEISNVYDKFYNSDDISLI
;
A
#
# COMPACT_ATOMS: atom_id res chain seq x y z
N MET A 1 42.79 17.13 1.24
CA MET A 1 41.70 16.78 2.18
C MET A 1 40.83 15.74 1.50
N LYS A 2 40.86 14.53 2.02
CA LYS A 2 40.13 13.39 1.44
C LYS A 2 38.70 13.40 1.92
N LYS A 3 37.73 13.51 0.99
CA LYS A 3 36.32 13.63 1.30
C LYS A 3 35.60 12.30 1.16
N VAL A 4 34.81 11.94 2.18
CA VAL A 4 34.01 10.73 2.23
C VAL A 4 32.56 11.13 2.31
N ILE A 5 31.68 10.43 1.56
CA ILE A 5 30.23 10.58 1.69
C ILE A 5 29.59 9.25 2.06
N THR A 6 28.59 9.29 2.93
CA THR A 6 27.73 8.15 3.28
C THR A 6 26.26 8.57 3.33
N TYR A 7 25.36 7.65 3.07
CA TYR A 7 23.92 7.91 3.08
C TYR A 7 23.19 6.94 3.98
N GLY A 8 22.12 7.41 4.58
CA GLY A 8 21.23 6.57 5.38
C GLY A 8 19.98 7.29 5.84
N THR A 9 19.02 6.52 6.30
CA THR A 9 17.80 7.05 6.93
C THR A 9 18.11 7.58 8.33
N PHE A 10 19.01 6.92 9.07
CA PHE A 10 19.43 7.25 10.45
C PHE A 10 18.27 7.34 11.44
N ASP A 11 17.20 6.60 11.19
CA ASP A 11 16.04 6.54 12.05
C ASP A 11 16.36 5.88 13.39
N MET A 12 15.93 6.51 14.50
CA MET A 12 16.25 6.06 15.87
C MET A 12 17.74 5.77 16.03
N LEU A 13 18.58 6.78 15.85
CA LEU A 13 20.04 6.66 15.81
C LEU A 13 20.56 5.74 16.92
N HIS A 14 21.29 4.69 16.54
CA HIS A 14 21.76 3.65 17.44
C HIS A 14 23.24 3.30 17.19
N GLN A 15 23.82 2.45 18.04
CA GLN A 15 25.23 2.08 17.97
C GLN A 15 25.66 1.56 16.58
N GLY A 16 24.77 0.88 15.84
CA GLY A 16 25.05 0.45 14.45
C GLY A 16 25.30 1.62 13.51
N HIS A 17 24.47 2.67 13.60
CA HIS A 17 24.66 3.91 12.83
C HIS A 17 25.94 4.64 13.26
N LEU A 18 26.21 4.76 14.55
CA LEU A 18 27.44 5.36 15.06
C LEU A 18 28.69 4.65 14.54
N ASN A 19 28.67 3.33 14.49
CA ASN A 19 29.78 2.53 13.99
C ASN A 19 30.02 2.74 12.49
N ILE A 20 28.95 2.83 11.69
CA ILE A 20 29.05 3.16 10.26
C ILE A 20 29.64 4.55 10.07
N LEU A 21 29.14 5.56 10.80
CA LEU A 21 29.66 6.93 10.73
C LEU A 21 31.12 7.01 11.14
N LYS A 22 31.54 6.35 12.23
CA LYS A 22 32.95 6.30 12.67
C LYS A 22 33.85 5.63 11.64
N ARG A 23 33.41 4.50 11.05
CA ARG A 23 34.18 3.81 10.00
C ARG A 23 34.27 4.66 8.73
N ALA A 24 33.17 5.31 8.31
CA ALA A 24 33.20 6.23 7.17
C ALA A 24 34.13 7.41 7.43
N LYS A 25 34.10 8.01 8.63
CA LYS A 25 34.99 9.11 9.03
C LYS A 25 36.45 8.70 8.99
N SER A 26 36.80 7.46 9.38
CA SER A 26 38.17 6.95 9.37
C SER A 26 38.77 6.73 7.98
N LEU A 27 37.95 6.80 6.92
CA LEU A 27 38.43 6.66 5.53
C LEU A 27 38.99 7.94 4.92
N GLY A 28 38.73 9.10 5.56
CA GLY A 28 39.20 10.41 5.06
C GLY A 28 39.16 11.50 6.11
N ASP A 29 39.47 12.71 5.66
CA ASP A 29 39.60 13.89 6.52
C ASP A 29 38.26 14.60 6.77
N TYR A 30 37.31 14.48 5.81
CA TYR A 30 36.03 15.19 5.80
C TYR A 30 34.91 14.24 5.49
N LEU A 31 33.90 14.12 6.37
CA LEU A 31 32.76 13.26 6.23
C LEU A 31 31.50 14.06 5.91
N ILE A 32 30.92 13.77 4.76
CA ILE A 32 29.58 14.24 4.36
C ILE A 32 28.58 13.13 4.66
N VAL A 33 27.48 13.46 5.36
CA VAL A 33 26.42 12.50 5.69
C VAL A 33 25.11 12.91 5.01
N GLY A 34 24.63 12.09 4.09
CA GLY A 34 23.33 12.26 3.45
C GLY A 34 22.23 11.60 4.28
N VAL A 35 21.28 12.40 4.77
CA VAL A 35 20.08 11.92 5.47
C VAL A 35 18.93 11.93 4.47
N THR A 36 18.26 10.79 4.31
CA THR A 36 17.13 10.69 3.37
C THR A 36 15.94 11.52 3.85
N SER A 37 15.26 12.23 2.93
CA SER A 37 14.02 12.94 3.28
C SER A 37 12.87 11.96 3.54
N ASP A 38 11.86 12.39 4.30
CA ASP A 38 10.68 11.55 4.59
C ASP A 38 9.93 11.16 3.32
N ASP A 39 9.84 12.08 2.37
CA ASP A 39 9.19 11.87 1.09
C ASP A 39 10.00 10.87 0.21
N PHE A 40 11.33 10.98 0.19
CA PHE A 40 12.20 10.08 -0.54
C PHE A 40 12.22 8.66 0.07
N ASP A 41 12.28 8.55 1.41
CA ASP A 41 12.16 7.27 2.10
C ASP A 41 10.81 6.60 1.82
N SER A 42 9.73 7.38 1.84
CA SER A 42 8.37 6.90 1.52
C SER A 42 8.27 6.38 0.08
N ARG A 43 8.83 7.12 -0.91
CA ARG A 43 8.86 6.70 -2.32
C ARG A 43 9.65 5.41 -2.54
N ARG A 44 10.69 5.16 -1.74
CA ARG A 44 11.51 3.94 -1.78
C ARG A 44 10.93 2.79 -0.96
N GLY A 45 9.72 2.94 -0.44
CA GLY A 45 9.05 1.91 0.36
C GLY A 45 9.50 1.83 1.82
N LYS A 46 10.34 2.76 2.31
CA LYS A 46 10.72 2.84 3.74
C LYS A 46 9.67 3.62 4.51
N ILE A 47 8.54 2.99 4.76
CA ILE A 47 7.37 3.59 5.39
C ILE A 47 7.37 3.49 6.94
N ASN A 48 8.35 2.78 7.52
CA ASN A 48 8.48 2.53 8.97
C ASN A 48 9.39 3.52 9.70
N VAL A 49 9.71 4.66 9.11
CA VAL A 49 10.53 5.68 9.74
C VAL A 49 9.74 6.33 10.87
N GLN A 50 10.30 6.33 12.10
CA GLN A 50 9.62 6.82 13.30
C GLN A 50 9.86 8.31 13.54
N GLN A 51 11.08 8.77 13.27
CA GLN A 51 11.49 10.15 13.47
C GLN A 51 11.32 10.96 12.18
N SER A 52 10.91 12.21 12.29
CA SER A 52 10.92 13.16 11.18
C SER A 52 12.34 13.36 10.64
N MET A 53 12.46 13.77 9.39
CA MET A 53 13.76 14.06 8.77
C MET A 53 14.60 15.01 9.64
N MET A 54 13.98 16.05 10.21
CA MET A 54 14.70 17.02 11.04
C MET A 54 15.24 16.42 12.34
N GLU A 55 14.48 15.54 13.01
CA GLU A 55 14.95 14.81 14.19
C GLU A 55 16.12 13.88 13.84
N ARG A 56 16.09 13.26 12.67
CA ARG A 56 17.17 12.40 12.19
C ARG A 56 18.44 13.20 11.81
N VAL A 57 18.27 14.36 11.20
CA VAL A 57 19.38 15.30 10.92
C VAL A 57 20.03 15.78 12.22
N GLU A 58 19.22 16.19 13.20
CA GLU A 58 19.77 16.64 14.49
C GLU A 58 20.48 15.50 15.23
N GLY A 59 19.91 14.29 15.22
CA GLY A 59 20.56 13.11 15.78
C GLY A 59 21.94 12.82 15.14
N VAL A 60 22.06 12.95 13.82
CA VAL A 60 23.35 12.80 13.13
C VAL A 60 24.32 13.92 13.54
N LYS A 61 23.86 15.16 13.60
CA LYS A 61 24.65 16.34 14.00
C LYS A 61 25.19 16.20 15.43
N GLU A 62 24.36 15.74 16.36
CA GLU A 62 24.75 15.52 17.77
C GLU A 62 25.86 14.48 17.94
N THR A 63 26.08 13.59 16.95
CA THR A 63 27.20 12.64 17.00
C THR A 63 28.56 13.29 16.92
N GLY A 64 28.65 14.50 16.37
CA GLY A 64 29.89 15.21 16.11
C GLY A 64 30.80 14.54 15.06
N LEU A 65 30.29 13.52 14.34
CA LEU A 65 31.11 12.77 13.36
C LEU A 65 30.98 13.34 11.94
N ALA A 66 29.87 13.97 11.60
CA ALA A 66 29.61 14.58 10.30
C ALA A 66 30.20 15.99 10.26
N ASP A 67 31.07 16.27 9.28
CA ASP A 67 31.57 17.62 9.02
C ASP A 67 30.55 18.42 8.20
N GLN A 68 29.72 17.71 7.38
CA GLN A 68 28.63 18.29 6.61
C GLN A 68 27.47 17.31 6.55
N ILE A 69 26.24 17.83 6.58
CA ILE A 69 25.04 17.05 6.39
C ILE A 69 24.33 17.57 5.14
N VAL A 70 23.85 16.65 4.32
CA VAL A 70 23.00 16.91 3.14
C VAL A 70 21.72 16.10 3.23
N ILE A 71 20.66 16.55 2.57
CA ILE A 71 19.39 15.83 2.52
C ILE A 71 19.30 15.14 1.17
N GLU A 72 19.01 13.84 1.17
CA GLU A 72 18.76 13.06 -0.04
C GLU A 72 17.28 13.10 -0.39
N GLU A 73 16.94 13.68 -1.54
CA GLU A 73 15.56 13.96 -1.94
C GLU A 73 15.11 13.23 -3.23
N TYR A 74 16.08 12.77 -4.06
CA TYR A 74 15.77 12.17 -5.36
C TYR A 74 16.74 11.06 -5.77
N GLU A 75 16.25 10.20 -6.68
CA GLU A 75 17.06 9.15 -7.30
C GLU A 75 18.17 9.78 -8.16
N GLY A 76 19.41 9.26 -8.04
CA GLY A 76 20.57 9.80 -8.76
C GLY A 76 21.32 10.91 -8.03
N GLN A 77 20.80 11.50 -6.97
CA GLN A 77 21.46 12.58 -6.20
C GLN A 77 22.86 12.20 -5.73
N LYS A 78 23.13 10.93 -5.51
CA LYS A 78 24.47 10.47 -5.11
C LYS A 78 25.55 10.84 -6.12
N ILE A 79 25.24 10.75 -7.44
CA ILE A 79 26.16 11.15 -8.51
C ILE A 79 26.35 12.67 -8.47
N ASP A 80 25.25 13.42 -8.34
CA ASP A 80 25.28 14.88 -8.29
C ASP A 80 26.10 15.38 -7.09
N ASP A 81 25.91 14.79 -5.91
CA ASP A 81 26.62 15.14 -4.69
C ASP A 81 28.11 14.75 -4.75
N ILE A 82 28.45 13.58 -5.32
CA ILE A 82 29.83 13.16 -5.54
C ILE A 82 30.56 14.20 -6.39
N ASN A 83 29.97 14.60 -7.51
CA ASN A 83 30.54 15.60 -8.42
C ASN A 83 30.59 17.00 -7.78
N ARG A 84 29.49 17.44 -7.15
CA ARG A 84 29.36 18.75 -6.52
C ARG A 84 30.38 19.00 -5.40
N PHE A 85 30.59 17.99 -4.57
CA PHE A 85 31.48 18.13 -3.41
C PHE A 85 32.89 17.63 -3.67
N GLY A 86 33.16 17.03 -4.84
CA GLY A 86 34.47 16.44 -5.17
C GLY A 86 34.80 15.32 -4.19
N VAL A 87 33.94 14.32 -4.10
CA VAL A 87 34.02 13.20 -3.16
C VAL A 87 35.02 12.16 -3.66
N ASP A 88 35.95 11.75 -2.80
CA ASP A 88 36.95 10.72 -3.11
C ASP A 88 36.43 9.30 -2.82
N ILE A 89 35.57 9.15 -1.78
CA ILE A 89 35.08 7.85 -1.33
C ILE A 89 33.57 7.92 -1.04
N PHE A 90 32.81 7.01 -1.67
CA PHE A 90 31.46 6.67 -1.26
C PHE A 90 31.51 5.46 -0.33
N ALA A 91 31.07 5.61 0.92
CA ALA A 91 31.07 4.56 1.92
C ALA A 91 29.66 4.19 2.33
N ILE A 92 29.30 2.90 2.33
CA ILE A 92 27.96 2.42 2.71
C ILE A 92 28.03 1.05 3.37
N GLY A 93 26.98 0.66 4.13
CA GLY A 93 26.95 -0.65 4.79
C GLY A 93 26.98 -1.83 3.80
N SER A 94 27.60 -2.94 4.23
CA SER A 94 27.72 -4.16 3.42
C SER A 94 26.41 -4.82 3.02
N ASP A 95 25.28 -4.46 3.64
CA ASP A 95 23.93 -4.89 3.24
C ASP A 95 23.60 -4.44 1.81
N TRP A 96 24.30 -3.44 1.29
CA TRP A 96 24.15 -2.87 -0.04
C TRP A 96 25.21 -3.32 -1.04
N GLN A 97 25.98 -4.36 -0.70
CA GLN A 97 27.06 -4.83 -1.55
C GLN A 97 26.61 -5.11 -2.98
N GLY A 98 27.33 -4.54 -3.96
CA GLY A 98 27.03 -4.63 -5.38
C GLY A 98 26.00 -3.63 -5.91
N LYS A 99 25.13 -3.07 -5.06
CA LYS A 99 24.06 -2.15 -5.50
C LYS A 99 24.55 -0.76 -5.93
N PHE A 100 25.72 -0.35 -5.47
CA PHE A 100 26.29 0.96 -5.75
C PHE A 100 27.61 0.91 -6.54
N ASP A 101 27.92 -0.24 -7.15
CA ASP A 101 29.13 -0.42 -7.94
C ASP A 101 29.22 0.53 -9.14
N TYR A 102 28.07 0.98 -9.65
CA TYR A 102 28.00 1.97 -10.73
C TYR A 102 28.61 3.33 -10.33
N LEU A 103 28.73 3.65 -9.03
CA LEU A 103 29.38 4.87 -8.55
C LEU A 103 30.91 4.79 -8.66
N SER A 104 31.50 3.63 -8.95
CA SER A 104 32.95 3.44 -9.13
C SER A 104 33.52 4.22 -10.32
N GLU A 105 32.65 4.66 -11.25
CA GLU A 105 33.03 5.57 -12.35
C GLU A 105 33.32 7.00 -11.86
N PHE A 106 32.82 7.38 -10.68
CA PHE A 106 32.89 8.74 -10.14
C PHE A 106 33.81 8.86 -8.90
N CYS A 107 33.85 7.83 -8.06
CA CYS A 107 34.69 7.82 -6.83
C CYS A 107 34.95 6.38 -6.38
N LYS A 108 35.82 6.20 -5.37
CA LYS A 108 36.04 4.88 -4.76
C LYS A 108 34.84 4.45 -3.94
N VAL A 109 34.26 3.28 -4.25
CA VAL A 109 33.15 2.67 -3.47
C VAL A 109 33.72 1.75 -2.39
N VAL A 110 33.28 1.91 -1.14
CA VAL A 110 33.69 1.11 0.02
C VAL A 110 32.48 0.59 0.76
N TYR A 111 32.36 -0.74 0.87
CA TYR A 111 31.32 -1.39 1.65
C TYR A 111 31.82 -1.66 3.07
N LEU A 112 31.16 -1.05 4.06
CA LEU A 112 31.54 -1.13 5.47
C LEU A 112 30.87 -2.36 6.13
N GLU A 113 31.65 -3.15 6.86
CA GLU A 113 31.10 -4.30 7.59
C GLU A 113 30.00 -3.90 8.57
N ARG A 114 28.97 -4.75 8.63
CA ARG A 114 27.86 -4.54 9.56
C ARG A 114 28.24 -4.91 10.99
N THR A 115 27.79 -4.12 11.95
CA THR A 115 27.88 -4.47 13.37
C THR A 115 26.85 -5.55 13.68
N LYS A 116 27.30 -6.77 13.98
CA LYS A 116 26.41 -7.90 14.31
C LYS A 116 25.57 -7.60 15.56
N GLY A 117 24.29 -7.91 15.49
CA GLY A 117 23.38 -7.90 16.66
C GLY A 117 22.69 -6.57 16.99
N ILE A 118 22.97 -5.47 16.28
CA ILE A 118 22.32 -4.18 16.51
C ILE A 118 21.65 -3.71 15.21
N SER A 119 20.36 -3.45 15.27
CA SER A 119 19.61 -2.85 14.16
C SER A 119 18.48 -1.98 14.72
N SER A 120 18.08 -0.95 13.99
CA SER A 120 16.87 -0.14 14.29
C SER A 120 15.64 -1.03 14.53
N THR A 121 15.60 -2.17 13.87
CA THR A 121 14.60 -3.22 14.03
C THR A 121 14.53 -3.75 15.46
N LYS A 122 15.68 -3.98 16.12
CA LYS A 122 15.75 -4.54 17.47
C LYS A 122 15.38 -3.51 18.57
N ILE A 123 15.66 -2.25 18.34
CA ILE A 123 15.36 -1.15 19.26
C ILE A 123 13.86 -0.83 19.22
N ARG A 124 13.24 -0.87 18.03
CA ARG A 124 11.78 -0.72 17.84
C ARG A 124 10.99 -1.84 18.52
N SER A 125 11.59 -3.02 18.70
CA SER A 125 10.93 -4.17 19.32
C SER A 125 10.69 -4.05 20.85
N GLN A 126 11.14 -2.98 21.50
CA GLN A 126 10.93 -2.76 22.94
C GLN A 126 9.66 -1.95 23.27
N ASN A 127 8.97 -1.40 22.26
CA ASN A 127 7.73 -0.65 22.44
C ASN A 127 6.51 -1.47 21.96
N ASN A 128 5.40 -1.37 22.68
CA ASN A 128 4.11 -2.06 22.52
C ASN A 128 3.84 -2.65 21.12
N HIS A 129 3.98 -3.96 21.00
CA HIS A 129 3.62 -4.69 19.79
C HIS A 129 2.12 -4.85 19.66
N LEU A 130 1.57 -4.42 18.52
CA LEU A 130 0.16 -4.64 18.20
C LEU A 130 -0.09 -6.13 17.95
N LYS A 131 -0.91 -6.75 18.75
CA LYS A 131 -1.35 -8.15 18.57
C LYS A 131 -2.41 -8.20 17.48
N LEU A 132 -2.05 -8.70 16.29
CA LEU A 132 -2.92 -8.78 15.12
C LEU A 132 -3.44 -10.19 14.90
N GLY A 133 -4.76 -10.33 14.75
CA GLY A 133 -5.43 -11.56 14.31
C GLY A 133 -5.75 -11.49 12.82
N LEU A 134 -5.67 -12.63 12.13
CA LEU A 134 -6.00 -12.72 10.69
C LEU A 134 -7.25 -13.56 10.49
N VAL A 135 -8.26 -13.01 9.81
CA VAL A 135 -9.56 -13.66 9.57
C VAL A 135 -9.78 -13.85 8.07
N GLY A 136 -9.93 -15.10 7.62
CA GLY A 136 -10.17 -15.41 6.20
C GLY A 136 -9.56 -16.72 5.74
N LYS A 137 -9.31 -16.86 4.42
CA LYS A 137 -8.80 -18.10 3.82
C LYS A 137 -7.28 -18.18 3.83
N ALA A 138 -6.74 -19.36 4.10
CA ALA A 138 -5.31 -19.63 4.28
C ALA A 138 -4.39 -19.04 3.22
N LYS A 139 -4.74 -19.16 1.93
CA LYS A 139 -3.89 -18.68 0.83
C LYS A 139 -3.59 -17.18 0.92
N ARG A 140 -4.58 -16.37 1.30
CA ARG A 140 -4.42 -14.93 1.45
C ARG A 140 -3.77 -14.58 2.79
N LEU A 141 -4.25 -15.19 3.86
CA LEU A 141 -3.70 -14.96 5.20
C LEU A 141 -2.20 -15.27 5.26
N TRP A 142 -1.73 -16.30 4.53
CA TRP A 142 -0.30 -16.58 4.43
C TRP A 142 0.49 -15.42 3.80
N LYS A 143 -0.02 -14.81 2.73
CA LYS A 143 0.66 -13.66 2.10
C LYS A 143 0.79 -12.49 3.05
N ILE A 144 -0.30 -12.18 3.77
CA ILE A 144 -0.34 -11.12 4.77
C ILE A 144 0.64 -11.41 5.91
N ALA A 145 0.59 -12.63 6.47
CA ALA A 145 1.48 -13.05 7.56
C ALA A 145 2.96 -13.00 7.14
N ASN A 146 3.26 -13.38 5.90
CA ASN A 146 4.63 -13.36 5.38
C ASN A 146 5.19 -11.93 5.24
N GLU A 147 4.39 -10.97 4.79
CA GLU A 147 4.82 -9.57 4.70
C GLU A 147 4.84 -8.88 6.06
N ALA A 148 3.96 -9.26 6.99
CA ALA A 148 3.94 -8.73 8.35
C ALA A 148 5.23 -9.02 9.13
N VAL A 149 5.96 -10.11 8.81
CA VAL A 149 7.26 -10.43 9.45
C VAL A 149 8.29 -9.31 9.27
N SER A 150 8.22 -8.57 8.18
CA SER A 150 9.13 -7.45 7.91
C SER A 150 8.72 -6.14 8.61
N ILE A 151 7.56 -6.12 9.28
CA ILE A 151 7.01 -4.93 9.94
C ILE A 151 7.31 -5.01 11.44
N ASN A 152 8.01 -4.01 11.93
CA ASN A 152 8.24 -3.89 13.37
C ASN A 152 6.99 -3.33 14.07
N GLY A 153 6.66 -3.89 15.23
CA GLY A 153 5.53 -3.43 16.03
C GLY A 153 4.22 -4.17 15.74
N ILE A 154 4.22 -5.24 14.93
CA ILE A 154 3.08 -6.12 14.70
C ILE A 154 3.46 -7.57 15.01
N ASP A 155 2.68 -8.22 15.89
CA ASP A 155 2.77 -9.66 16.20
C ASP A 155 1.51 -10.36 15.70
N ILE A 156 1.66 -11.34 14.81
CA ILE A 156 0.54 -12.17 14.37
C ILE A 156 0.25 -13.24 15.44
N VAL A 157 -0.87 -13.11 16.14
CA VAL A 157 -1.27 -14.01 17.23
C VAL A 157 -1.83 -15.33 16.70
N GLY A 158 -2.58 -15.28 15.60
CA GLY A 158 -3.21 -16.45 15.03
C GLY A 158 -4.20 -16.11 13.91
N THR A 159 -4.91 -17.16 13.48
CA THR A 159 -5.86 -17.07 12.35
C THR A 159 -7.25 -17.54 12.77
N SER A 160 -8.28 -17.10 12.01
CA SER A 160 -9.63 -17.67 12.04
C SER A 160 -10.15 -17.92 10.62
N GLY A 161 -10.74 -19.08 10.37
CA GLY A 161 -11.26 -19.46 9.06
C GLY A 161 -10.22 -19.98 8.06
N ALA A 162 -8.94 -20.01 8.45
CA ALA A 162 -7.84 -20.49 7.59
C ALA A 162 -7.93 -21.98 7.27
N GLY A 163 -8.46 -22.79 8.19
CA GLY A 163 -8.35 -24.24 8.12
C GLY A 163 -6.88 -24.70 8.26
N TYR A 164 -6.58 -25.93 7.83
CA TYR A 164 -5.21 -26.45 7.87
C TYR A 164 -4.45 -26.02 6.61
N ASP A 165 -3.34 -25.30 6.80
CA ASP A 165 -2.37 -24.97 5.73
C ASP A 165 -0.94 -25.06 6.28
N ARG A 166 -0.08 -25.85 5.61
CA ARG A 166 1.33 -26.06 6.02
C ARG A 166 2.12 -24.74 6.14
N ARG A 167 1.77 -23.73 5.37
CA ARG A 167 2.45 -22.42 5.38
C ARG A 167 2.13 -21.62 6.64
N LEU A 168 0.96 -21.87 7.26
CA LEU A 168 0.48 -21.22 8.47
C LEU A 168 0.66 -22.09 9.72
N LYS A 169 1.40 -23.22 9.63
CA LYS A 169 1.57 -24.21 10.72
C LYS A 169 2.11 -23.65 12.05
N LYS A 170 2.79 -22.49 11.99
CA LYS A 170 3.31 -21.79 13.18
C LYS A 170 2.27 -20.90 13.86
N LEU A 171 1.12 -20.65 13.22
CA LEU A 171 0.04 -19.83 13.76
C LEU A 171 -1.09 -20.73 14.25
N ASN A 172 -1.60 -20.40 15.42
CA ASN A 172 -2.78 -21.06 15.96
C ASN A 172 -4.02 -20.68 15.15
N ASN A 173 -4.91 -21.66 14.93
CA ASN A 173 -6.21 -21.40 14.32
C ASN A 173 -7.30 -21.44 15.39
N TYR A 174 -7.98 -20.31 15.57
CA TYR A 174 -9.00 -20.10 16.58
C TYR A 174 -10.39 -19.99 15.95
N SER A 175 -11.45 -20.16 16.73
CA SER A 175 -12.75 -19.60 16.34
C SER A 175 -12.65 -18.07 16.31
N PHE A 176 -13.54 -17.39 15.58
CA PHE A 176 -13.51 -15.93 15.49
C PHE A 176 -13.56 -15.26 16.88
N ASN A 177 -14.49 -15.70 17.73
CA ASN A 177 -14.64 -15.14 19.07
C ASN A 177 -13.39 -15.35 19.94
N GLN A 178 -12.78 -16.55 19.90
CA GLN A 178 -11.54 -16.82 20.62
C GLN A 178 -10.36 -15.96 20.16
N LEU A 179 -10.29 -15.67 18.84
CA LEU A 179 -9.26 -14.82 18.29
C LEU A 179 -9.41 -13.38 18.79
N ILE A 180 -10.64 -12.84 18.76
CA ILE A 180 -10.95 -11.47 19.21
C ILE A 180 -10.53 -11.21 20.65
N GLU A 181 -10.67 -12.20 21.55
CA GLU A 181 -10.25 -12.05 22.96
C GLU A 181 -8.72 -11.97 23.15
N LYS A 182 -7.94 -12.37 22.16
CA LYS A 182 -6.47 -12.50 22.24
C LYS A 182 -5.70 -11.37 21.56
N VAL A 183 -6.39 -10.50 20.82
CA VAL A 183 -5.76 -9.53 19.94
C VAL A 183 -6.17 -8.10 20.27
N ASP A 184 -5.37 -7.13 19.78
CA ASP A 184 -5.68 -5.71 19.85
C ASP A 184 -6.36 -5.24 18.56
N ALA A 185 -6.05 -5.91 17.43
CA ALA A 185 -6.57 -5.61 16.11
C ALA A 185 -6.81 -6.87 15.29
N VAL A 186 -7.67 -6.77 14.26
CA VAL A 186 -7.90 -7.83 13.29
C VAL A 186 -7.81 -7.33 11.86
N PHE A 187 -7.23 -8.17 10.99
CA PHE A 187 -7.33 -8.05 9.55
C PHE A 187 -8.42 -9.02 9.07
N ILE A 188 -9.51 -8.47 8.49
CA ILE A 188 -10.66 -9.27 8.04
C ILE A 188 -10.67 -9.35 6.52
N GLU A 189 -10.53 -10.57 6.01
CA GLU A 189 -10.61 -10.92 4.59
C GLU A 189 -11.55 -12.13 4.37
N SER A 190 -12.64 -12.14 5.07
CA SER A 190 -13.71 -13.13 4.92
C SER A 190 -14.61 -12.83 3.70
N ASP A 191 -15.59 -13.67 3.50
CA ASP A 191 -16.67 -13.44 2.54
C ASP A 191 -17.40 -12.12 2.81
N VAL A 192 -17.79 -11.42 1.73
CA VAL A 192 -18.38 -10.07 1.81
C VAL A 192 -19.64 -10.01 2.68
N HIS A 193 -20.47 -11.06 2.66
CA HIS A 193 -21.70 -11.13 3.45
C HIS A 193 -21.43 -11.32 4.95
N SER A 194 -20.28 -11.86 5.32
CA SER A 194 -19.90 -12.09 6.72
C SER A 194 -19.19 -10.90 7.38
N ARG A 195 -18.61 -9.98 6.58
CA ARG A 195 -17.73 -8.91 7.07
C ARG A 195 -18.42 -7.96 8.04
N TYR A 196 -19.62 -7.51 7.69
CA TYR A 196 -20.36 -6.54 8.51
C TYR A 196 -20.50 -7.01 9.96
N GLU A 197 -20.97 -8.23 10.20
CA GLU A 197 -21.16 -8.75 11.55
C GLU A 197 -19.81 -8.97 12.27
N GLN A 198 -18.79 -9.42 11.55
CA GLN A 198 -17.46 -9.62 12.14
C GLN A 198 -16.81 -8.29 12.54
N ILE A 199 -16.90 -7.25 11.71
CA ILE A 199 -16.40 -5.91 12.00
C ILE A 199 -17.15 -5.33 13.20
N LYS A 200 -18.48 -5.36 13.16
CA LYS A 200 -19.35 -4.87 14.23
C LYS A 200 -19.02 -5.53 15.57
N TYR A 201 -18.83 -6.85 15.56
CA TYR A 201 -18.45 -7.62 16.76
C TYR A 201 -17.08 -7.20 17.31
N ALA A 202 -16.07 -7.04 16.47
CA ALA A 202 -14.74 -6.63 16.85
C ALA A 202 -14.72 -5.20 17.40
N LEU A 203 -15.32 -4.24 16.69
CA LEU A 203 -15.38 -2.84 17.10
C LEU A 203 -16.09 -2.63 18.43
N LYS A 204 -17.22 -3.34 18.68
CA LYS A 204 -17.93 -3.30 19.97
C LYS A 204 -17.11 -3.83 21.16
N ARG A 205 -16.03 -4.56 20.88
CA ARG A 205 -15.06 -5.05 21.88
C ARG A 205 -13.77 -4.21 21.96
N GLY A 206 -13.80 -3.03 21.37
CA GLY A 206 -12.64 -2.13 21.40
C GLY A 206 -11.47 -2.61 20.55
N LYS A 207 -11.71 -3.46 19.52
CA LYS A 207 -10.64 -3.93 18.64
C LYS A 207 -10.56 -3.08 17.39
N HIS A 208 -9.34 -2.68 17.00
CA HIS A 208 -9.10 -2.02 15.73
C HIS A 208 -9.30 -2.99 14.57
N VAL A 209 -9.80 -2.51 13.44
CA VAL A 209 -10.14 -3.36 12.29
C VAL A 209 -9.54 -2.80 11.00
N LEU A 210 -8.77 -3.64 10.31
CA LEU A 210 -8.41 -3.49 8.91
C LEU A 210 -9.22 -4.51 8.11
N CYS A 211 -10.03 -4.07 7.14
CA CYS A 211 -10.91 -4.98 6.43
C CYS A 211 -10.89 -4.72 4.91
N CYS A 212 -10.85 -5.80 4.12
CA CYS A 212 -11.06 -5.71 2.68
C CYS A 212 -12.41 -5.06 2.35
N LEU A 213 -12.47 -4.33 1.23
CA LEU A 213 -13.70 -3.70 0.75
C LEU A 213 -14.56 -4.65 -0.09
N PRO A 214 -15.87 -4.43 -0.09
CA PRO A 214 -16.61 -3.56 0.82
C PRO A 214 -16.61 -4.14 2.24
N MET A 215 -16.66 -3.30 3.23
CA MET A 215 -16.80 -3.74 4.64
C MET A 215 -18.21 -4.17 4.96
N ALA A 216 -19.18 -3.58 4.25
CA ALA A 216 -20.60 -3.89 4.34
C ALA A 216 -21.26 -3.73 2.95
N ILE A 217 -22.39 -4.37 2.74
CA ILE A 217 -23.27 -4.15 1.60
C ILE A 217 -24.32 -3.12 2.02
N GLY A 218 -24.37 -1.97 1.32
CA GLY A 218 -25.28 -0.86 1.59
C GLY A 218 -24.70 0.25 2.47
N ARG A 219 -25.02 1.50 2.10
CA ARG A 219 -24.54 2.73 2.76
C ARG A 219 -24.87 2.78 4.26
N SER A 220 -26.09 2.38 4.64
CA SER A 220 -26.53 2.48 6.03
C SER A 220 -25.68 1.61 6.97
N LYS A 221 -25.38 0.37 6.54
CA LYS A 221 -24.51 -0.55 7.29
C LYS A 221 -23.07 -0.04 7.35
N GLN A 222 -22.58 0.54 6.24
CA GLN A 222 -21.23 1.14 6.22
C GLN A 222 -21.14 2.29 7.21
N ARG A 223 -22.11 3.21 7.23
CA ARG A 223 -22.18 4.32 8.20
C ARG A 223 -22.25 3.82 9.64
N GLU A 224 -23.08 2.82 9.91
CA GLU A 224 -23.17 2.24 11.25
C GLU A 224 -21.79 1.73 11.72
N LEU A 225 -21.01 1.06 10.87
CA LEU A 225 -19.66 0.60 11.23
C LEU A 225 -18.72 1.76 11.57
N LEU A 226 -18.77 2.84 10.78
CA LEU A 226 -17.96 4.05 11.04
C LEU A 226 -18.34 4.72 12.35
N GLU A 227 -19.65 4.80 12.66
CA GLU A 227 -20.15 5.34 13.94
C GLU A 227 -19.72 4.46 15.13
N ILE A 228 -19.82 3.14 15.01
CA ILE A 228 -19.37 2.21 16.06
C ILE A 228 -17.86 2.35 16.28
N ALA A 229 -17.07 2.45 15.22
CA ALA A 229 -15.63 2.64 15.32
C ALA A 229 -15.31 3.95 16.06
N LYS A 230 -15.95 5.06 15.69
CA LYS A 230 -15.79 6.37 16.34
C LYS A 230 -16.19 6.32 17.81
N LYS A 231 -17.33 5.69 18.13
CA LYS A 231 -17.85 5.59 19.50
C LYS A 231 -16.92 4.79 20.44
N ASN A 232 -16.23 3.77 19.89
CA ASN A 232 -15.35 2.92 20.67
C ASN A 232 -13.86 3.30 20.52
N GLU A 233 -13.57 4.46 19.93
CA GLU A 233 -12.20 4.95 19.69
C GLU A 233 -11.33 3.96 18.93
N CYS A 234 -11.95 3.18 18.03
CA CYS A 234 -11.27 2.18 17.22
C CYS A 234 -10.94 2.71 15.83
N VAL A 235 -9.79 2.32 15.31
CA VAL A 235 -9.48 2.50 13.89
C VAL A 235 -10.24 1.45 13.08
N LEU A 236 -11.05 1.89 12.13
CA LEU A 236 -11.63 1.08 11.07
C LEU A 236 -11.04 1.55 9.74
N MET A 237 -10.22 0.71 9.11
CA MET A 237 -9.47 1.08 7.91
C MET A 237 -9.73 0.11 6.76
N SER A 238 -9.78 0.64 5.54
CA SER A 238 -9.95 -0.16 4.32
C SER A 238 -8.69 -0.93 3.95
N GLY A 239 -8.83 -2.23 3.67
CA GLY A 239 -7.77 -3.10 3.20
C GLY A 239 -7.76 -3.23 1.68
N ILE A 240 -7.44 -2.16 0.97
CA ILE A 240 -7.10 -2.19 -0.46
C ILE A 240 -5.64 -1.76 -0.61
N LYS A 241 -4.75 -2.71 -0.71
CA LYS A 241 -3.30 -2.50 -0.76
C LYS A 241 -2.85 -1.48 -1.82
N THR A 242 -3.52 -1.40 -2.96
CA THR A 242 -3.25 -0.43 -4.03
C THR A 242 -3.34 1.01 -3.51
N ALA A 243 -4.31 1.33 -2.66
CA ALA A 243 -4.51 2.67 -2.11
C ALA A 243 -3.33 3.16 -1.26
N TYR A 244 -2.52 2.24 -0.74
CA TYR A 244 -1.37 2.50 0.14
C TYR A 244 -0.03 2.40 -0.58
N SER A 245 0.00 1.98 -1.86
CA SER A 245 1.25 1.89 -2.63
C SER A 245 1.76 3.28 -3.01
N THR A 246 3.09 3.45 -2.96
CA THR A 246 3.74 4.75 -3.22
C THR A 246 3.42 5.27 -4.62
N ALA A 247 3.47 4.41 -5.64
CA ALA A 247 3.18 4.79 -7.02
C ALA A 247 1.74 5.29 -7.19
N TYR A 248 0.77 4.57 -6.67
CA TYR A 248 -0.64 4.96 -6.76
C TYR A 248 -0.93 6.27 -6.02
N TYR A 249 -0.38 6.42 -4.82
CA TYR A 249 -0.50 7.67 -4.06
C TYR A 249 0.06 8.86 -4.83
N ARG A 250 1.27 8.72 -5.39
CA ARG A 250 1.92 9.78 -6.19
C ARG A 250 1.10 10.13 -7.43
N LEU A 251 0.58 9.12 -8.12
CA LEU A 251 -0.31 9.30 -9.25
C LEU A 251 -1.53 10.15 -8.87
N LEU A 252 -2.22 9.83 -7.77
CA LEU A 252 -3.37 10.61 -7.31
C LEU A 252 -3.02 12.08 -7.03
N LEU A 253 -1.87 12.34 -6.40
CA LEU A 253 -1.41 13.71 -6.16
C LEU A 253 -1.19 14.48 -7.47
N MET A 254 -0.56 13.86 -8.46
CA MET A 254 -0.29 14.49 -9.77
C MET A 254 -1.58 14.76 -10.54
N VAL A 255 -2.51 13.81 -10.54
CA VAL A 255 -3.83 14.00 -11.16
C VAL A 255 -4.59 15.15 -10.50
N LYS A 256 -4.63 15.16 -9.16
CA LYS A 256 -5.32 16.23 -8.39
C LYS A 256 -4.64 17.60 -8.47
N SER A 257 -3.35 17.66 -8.77
CA SER A 257 -2.65 18.94 -8.98
C SER A 257 -2.91 19.57 -10.34
N GLY A 258 -3.70 18.92 -11.21
CA GLY A 258 -4.03 19.42 -12.56
C GLY A 258 -2.95 19.18 -13.61
N GLU A 259 -2.03 18.26 -13.37
CA GLU A 259 -0.94 17.93 -14.30
C GLU A 259 -1.45 17.56 -15.72
N ILE A 260 -2.60 16.88 -15.79
CA ILE A 260 -3.24 16.52 -17.07
C ILE A 260 -4.45 17.39 -17.43
N GLY A 261 -4.65 18.50 -16.72
CA GLY A 261 -5.81 19.41 -16.91
C GLY A 261 -7.09 18.88 -16.27
N ASP A 262 -8.25 19.26 -16.82
CA ASP A 262 -9.55 18.78 -16.37
C ASP A 262 -9.74 17.33 -16.79
N ILE A 263 -10.22 16.50 -15.86
CA ILE A 263 -10.38 15.05 -16.09
C ILE A 263 -11.72 14.80 -16.77
N LEU A 264 -11.68 14.11 -17.91
CA LEU A 264 -12.87 13.79 -18.72
C LEU A 264 -13.25 12.31 -18.66
N SER A 265 -12.27 11.39 -18.47
CA SER A 265 -12.55 9.97 -18.36
C SER A 265 -11.61 9.27 -17.37
N VAL A 266 -12.16 8.30 -16.63
CA VAL A 266 -11.37 7.35 -15.82
C VAL A 266 -11.80 5.94 -16.17
N GLU A 267 -10.86 5.11 -16.60
CA GLU A 267 -11.10 3.73 -16.99
C GLU A 267 -10.25 2.78 -16.17
N THR A 268 -10.87 1.75 -15.60
CA THR A 268 -10.18 0.71 -14.83
C THR A 268 -10.58 -0.68 -15.31
N THR A 269 -9.60 -1.56 -15.47
CA THR A 269 -9.84 -2.95 -15.86
C THR A 269 -9.14 -3.90 -14.89
N CYS A 270 -9.91 -4.80 -14.26
CA CYS A 270 -9.38 -5.85 -13.38
C CYS A 270 -9.92 -7.21 -13.82
N THR A 271 -9.12 -7.99 -14.54
CA THR A 271 -9.55 -9.29 -15.07
C THR A 271 -8.58 -10.42 -14.73
N SER A 272 -9.12 -11.60 -14.57
CA SER A 272 -8.36 -12.84 -14.41
C SER A 272 -9.07 -14.01 -15.07
N LEU A 273 -8.31 -14.87 -15.75
CA LEU A 273 -8.85 -16.07 -16.37
C LEU A 273 -8.90 -17.21 -15.38
N ASN A 274 -10.10 -17.69 -15.08
CA ASN A 274 -10.33 -18.93 -14.37
C ASN A 274 -11.15 -19.88 -15.24
N GLU A 275 -10.83 -21.16 -15.22
CA GLU A 275 -11.60 -22.17 -15.96
C GLU A 275 -13.01 -22.31 -15.35
N ILE A 276 -14.05 -22.18 -16.17
CA ILE A 276 -15.45 -22.27 -15.75
C ILE A 276 -15.76 -23.62 -15.09
N SER A 277 -15.15 -24.70 -15.56
CA SER A 277 -15.26 -26.03 -14.95
C SER A 277 -14.76 -26.07 -13.51
N LYS A 278 -13.64 -25.37 -13.25
CA LYS A 278 -13.10 -25.21 -11.90
C LYS A 278 -14.00 -24.31 -11.04
N ILE A 279 -14.56 -23.25 -11.62
CA ILE A 279 -15.50 -22.36 -10.92
C ILE A 279 -16.72 -23.14 -10.44
N LYS A 280 -17.39 -23.90 -11.33
CA LYS A 280 -18.56 -24.74 -10.96
C LYS A 280 -18.23 -25.78 -9.89
N LYS A 281 -17.02 -26.36 -9.92
CA LYS A 281 -16.55 -27.31 -8.89
C LYS A 281 -16.31 -26.63 -7.54
N TYR A 282 -15.90 -25.37 -7.53
CA TYR A 282 -15.53 -24.60 -6.34
C TYR A 282 -16.66 -23.71 -5.80
N GLN A 283 -17.79 -23.58 -6.50
CA GLN A 283 -18.97 -22.83 -6.01
C GLN A 283 -19.43 -23.30 -4.62
N LYS A 284 -19.29 -24.60 -4.30
CA LYS A 284 -19.50 -25.12 -2.95
C LYS A 284 -18.46 -24.68 -1.93
N ASN A 285 -17.34 -24.07 -2.35
CA ASN A 285 -16.18 -23.73 -1.52
C ASN A 285 -15.86 -22.22 -1.51
N ASN A 286 -16.86 -21.33 -1.68
CA ASN A 286 -16.71 -19.86 -1.61
C ASN A 286 -15.59 -19.33 -2.53
N VAL A 287 -15.66 -19.55 -3.83
CA VAL A 287 -14.82 -18.83 -4.80
C VAL A 287 -15.43 -17.45 -5.01
N TRP A 288 -14.61 -16.41 -4.91
CA TRP A 288 -15.07 -15.06 -5.13
C TRP A 288 -15.46 -14.85 -6.59
N SER A 289 -16.62 -14.24 -6.82
CA SER A 289 -17.11 -13.76 -8.11
C SER A 289 -16.23 -12.62 -8.67
N ALA A 290 -16.53 -12.11 -9.87
CA ALA A 290 -15.79 -10.96 -10.39
C ALA A 290 -16.01 -9.72 -9.51
N MET A 291 -17.25 -9.47 -9.09
CA MET A 291 -17.58 -8.35 -8.21
C MET A 291 -16.87 -8.46 -6.88
N ASP A 292 -16.94 -9.61 -6.19
CA ASP A 292 -16.28 -9.81 -4.90
C ASP A 292 -14.75 -9.69 -4.95
N ALA A 293 -14.14 -10.15 -6.05
CA ALA A 293 -12.70 -10.16 -6.18
C ALA A 293 -12.10 -8.83 -6.60
N TRP A 294 -12.81 -8.07 -7.44
CA TRP A 294 -12.25 -6.93 -8.15
C TRP A 294 -13.06 -5.65 -8.01
N GLY A 295 -14.37 -5.74 -7.70
CA GLY A 295 -15.28 -4.59 -7.72
C GLY A 295 -14.76 -3.41 -6.92
N ALA A 296 -14.43 -3.61 -5.65
CA ALA A 296 -13.94 -2.54 -4.79
C ALA A 296 -12.60 -1.96 -5.27
N THR A 297 -11.69 -2.81 -5.74
CA THR A 297 -10.39 -2.37 -6.27
C THR A 297 -10.56 -1.49 -7.51
N ALA A 298 -11.45 -1.88 -8.43
CA ALA A 298 -11.67 -1.17 -9.68
C ALA A 298 -12.51 0.12 -9.50
N LEU A 299 -13.46 0.13 -8.56
CA LEU A 299 -14.30 1.30 -8.24
C LEU A 299 -13.53 2.39 -7.48
N MET A 300 -12.57 2.01 -6.64
CA MET A 300 -11.85 2.96 -5.78
C MET A 300 -11.25 4.13 -6.53
N PRO A 301 -10.47 3.97 -7.63
CA PRO A 301 -9.91 5.10 -8.37
C PRO A 301 -10.96 6.04 -8.92
N ILE A 302 -12.09 5.50 -9.39
CA ILE A 302 -13.18 6.31 -9.94
C ILE A 302 -13.65 7.33 -8.90
N PHE A 303 -14.01 6.86 -7.72
CA PHE A 303 -14.55 7.72 -6.67
C PHE A 303 -13.48 8.58 -5.98
N GLN A 304 -12.23 8.15 -5.94
CA GLN A 304 -11.13 8.98 -5.42
C GLN A 304 -10.76 10.14 -6.35
N ILE A 305 -10.96 9.98 -7.66
CA ILE A 305 -10.58 10.97 -8.68
C ILE A 305 -11.75 11.87 -9.04
N LEU A 306 -12.92 11.29 -9.35
CA LEU A 306 -14.10 12.02 -9.82
C LEU A 306 -15.10 12.36 -8.71
N GLY A 307 -14.93 11.79 -7.51
CA GLY A 307 -15.91 11.92 -6.42
C GLY A 307 -17.09 10.95 -6.56
N THR A 308 -18.07 11.11 -5.69
CA THR A 308 -19.22 10.20 -5.57
C THR A 308 -20.52 10.77 -6.12
N ASP A 309 -20.50 12.01 -6.65
CA ASP A 309 -21.67 12.74 -7.13
C ASP A 309 -21.91 12.52 -8.63
N TYR A 310 -21.96 11.26 -9.06
CA TYR A 310 -22.37 10.93 -10.44
C TYR A 310 -23.87 11.09 -10.65
N VAL A 311 -24.26 11.45 -11.88
CA VAL A 311 -25.67 11.71 -12.28
C VAL A 311 -26.40 10.41 -12.55
N ASP A 312 -25.70 9.44 -13.19
CA ASP A 312 -26.28 8.16 -13.61
C ASP A 312 -25.23 7.05 -13.61
N ASN A 313 -25.66 5.80 -13.49
CA ASN A 313 -24.80 4.64 -13.62
C ASN A 313 -25.53 3.45 -14.22
N THR A 314 -24.82 2.67 -15.00
CA THR A 314 -25.29 1.43 -15.61
C THR A 314 -24.43 0.26 -15.19
N ILE A 315 -25.05 -0.87 -14.84
CA ILE A 315 -24.35 -2.12 -14.51
C ILE A 315 -24.81 -3.22 -15.47
N ILE A 316 -23.88 -3.79 -16.22
CA ILE A 316 -24.11 -4.89 -17.16
C ILE A 316 -23.29 -6.09 -16.72
N SER A 317 -23.92 -7.24 -16.50
CA SER A 317 -23.26 -8.40 -15.93
C SER A 317 -23.56 -9.70 -16.67
N LYS A 318 -22.53 -10.53 -16.83
CA LYS A 318 -22.66 -11.94 -17.22
C LYS A 318 -22.54 -12.81 -15.99
N LYS A 319 -23.67 -13.33 -15.52
CA LYS A 319 -23.73 -14.25 -14.37
C LYS A 319 -23.74 -15.71 -14.82
N ILE A 320 -23.16 -16.61 -14.01
CA ILE A 320 -23.33 -18.08 -14.14
C ILE A 320 -24.55 -18.51 -13.35
N ASP A 321 -24.80 -17.89 -12.20
CA ASP A 321 -25.94 -18.07 -11.32
C ASP A 321 -26.14 -16.79 -10.48
N ASP A 322 -27.12 -16.80 -9.58
CA ASP A 322 -27.50 -15.62 -8.78
C ASP A 322 -26.38 -15.07 -7.90
N HIS A 323 -25.36 -15.88 -7.62
CA HIS A 323 -24.28 -15.53 -6.69
C HIS A 323 -22.91 -15.36 -7.34
N PHE A 324 -22.77 -15.66 -8.65
CA PHE A 324 -21.48 -15.65 -9.33
C PHE A 324 -21.52 -14.95 -10.68
N ASP A 325 -20.93 -13.76 -10.74
CA ASP A 325 -20.68 -13.07 -11.99
C ASP A 325 -19.29 -13.44 -12.56
N LEU A 326 -19.26 -13.72 -13.87
CA LEU A 326 -18.02 -13.95 -14.62
C LEU A 326 -17.38 -12.65 -15.07
N PHE A 327 -18.22 -11.71 -15.47
CA PHE A 327 -17.83 -10.43 -16.02
C PHE A 327 -18.88 -9.40 -15.69
N THR A 328 -18.45 -8.22 -15.26
CA THR A 328 -19.33 -7.09 -15.03
C THR A 328 -18.66 -5.83 -15.57
N LYS A 329 -19.42 -5.04 -16.31
CA LYS A 329 -19.06 -3.70 -16.76
C LYS A 329 -19.97 -2.70 -16.05
N MET A 330 -19.37 -1.62 -15.57
CA MET A 330 -20.08 -0.51 -14.93
C MET A 330 -19.64 0.79 -15.60
N ASP A 331 -20.61 1.62 -15.97
CA ASP A 331 -20.37 2.96 -16.49
C ASP A 331 -21.00 3.98 -15.53
N PHE A 332 -20.30 5.09 -15.31
CA PHE A 332 -20.75 6.20 -14.47
C PHE A 332 -20.72 7.49 -15.28
N VAL A 333 -21.79 8.26 -15.22
CA VAL A 333 -21.93 9.55 -15.89
C VAL A 333 -21.89 10.64 -14.84
N TYR A 334 -20.89 11.51 -14.93
CA TYR A 334 -20.78 12.74 -14.13
C TYR A 334 -21.19 13.95 -14.97
N LYS A 335 -21.38 15.09 -14.35
CA LYS A 335 -21.72 16.33 -15.06
C LYS A 335 -20.74 16.69 -16.17
N ASN A 336 -19.43 16.48 -15.93
CA ASN A 336 -18.35 16.88 -16.84
C ASN A 336 -17.36 15.73 -17.13
N ALA A 337 -17.67 14.50 -16.75
CA ALA A 337 -16.77 13.36 -16.94
C ALA A 337 -17.57 12.07 -17.07
N VAL A 338 -16.90 11.02 -17.50
CA VAL A 338 -17.42 9.64 -17.51
C VAL A 338 -16.42 8.69 -16.87
N ALA A 339 -16.89 7.55 -16.39
CA ALA A 339 -16.00 6.50 -15.94
C ALA A 339 -16.49 5.13 -16.37
N THR A 340 -15.55 4.24 -16.65
CA THR A 340 -15.83 2.84 -17.02
C THR A 340 -15.01 1.89 -16.15
N VAL A 341 -15.68 0.91 -15.59
CA VAL A 341 -15.09 -0.18 -14.83
C VAL A 341 -15.37 -1.50 -15.55
N LYS A 342 -14.33 -2.29 -15.80
CA LYS A 342 -14.44 -3.66 -16.34
C LYS A 342 -13.81 -4.65 -15.35
N ILE A 343 -14.60 -5.58 -14.86
CA ILE A 343 -14.11 -6.62 -13.96
C ILE A 343 -14.46 -8.01 -14.47
N GLY A 344 -13.57 -8.98 -14.27
CA GLY A 344 -13.78 -10.33 -14.78
C GLY A 344 -13.03 -11.41 -14.02
N LYS A 345 -13.71 -12.54 -13.81
CA LYS A 345 -13.16 -13.74 -13.16
C LYS A 345 -13.06 -14.95 -14.08
N GLY A 346 -13.66 -14.88 -15.23
CA GLY A 346 -13.64 -15.88 -16.31
C GLY A 346 -13.29 -15.27 -17.67
N VAL A 347 -12.84 -14.02 -17.67
CA VAL A 347 -12.46 -13.24 -18.84
C VAL A 347 -11.07 -12.64 -18.62
N LYS A 348 -10.24 -12.58 -19.65
CA LYS A 348 -8.96 -11.92 -19.63
C LYS A 348 -8.92 -10.79 -20.67
N SER A 349 -8.56 -9.61 -20.22
CA SER A 349 -8.19 -8.47 -21.06
C SER A 349 -7.00 -7.75 -20.45
N GLU A 350 -6.52 -6.69 -21.09
CA GLU A 350 -5.48 -5.84 -20.49
C GLU A 350 -5.97 -5.27 -19.16
N GLY A 351 -5.16 -5.39 -18.12
CA GLY A 351 -5.47 -4.93 -16.76
C GLY A 351 -4.86 -3.57 -16.48
N GLU A 352 -5.23 -2.59 -17.31
CA GLU A 352 -4.72 -1.22 -17.28
C GLU A 352 -5.66 -0.26 -16.56
N MET A 353 -5.12 0.92 -16.21
CA MET A 353 -5.91 2.08 -15.81
C MET A 353 -5.51 3.27 -16.67
N ILE A 354 -6.50 3.99 -17.20
CA ILE A 354 -6.32 5.20 -18.03
C ILE A 354 -7.11 6.35 -17.40
N ILE A 355 -6.47 7.51 -17.25
CA ILE A 355 -7.11 8.73 -16.77
C ILE A 355 -6.88 9.79 -17.84
N SER A 356 -7.93 10.17 -18.56
CA SER A 356 -7.87 11.11 -19.69
C SER A 356 -8.23 12.52 -19.22
N GLY A 357 -7.38 13.48 -19.58
CA GLY A 357 -7.57 14.90 -19.28
C GLY A 357 -7.38 15.82 -20.48
N THR A 358 -7.67 17.12 -20.30
CA THR A 358 -7.63 18.12 -21.38
C THR A 358 -6.22 18.52 -21.82
N LYS A 359 -5.17 18.16 -21.06
CA LYS A 359 -3.77 18.48 -21.38
C LYS A 359 -2.92 17.24 -21.62
N GLY A 360 -3.42 16.05 -21.31
CA GLY A 360 -2.71 14.79 -21.44
C GLY A 360 -3.46 13.68 -20.75
N TYR A 361 -2.84 12.52 -20.61
CA TYR A 361 -3.45 11.39 -19.92
C TYR A 361 -2.42 10.61 -19.08
N VAL A 362 -2.91 9.93 -18.03
CA VAL A 362 -2.12 8.97 -17.26
C VAL A 362 -2.39 7.58 -17.79
N TYR A 363 -1.34 6.82 -18.02
CA TYR A 363 -1.37 5.41 -18.38
C TYR A 363 -0.69 4.58 -17.32
N VAL A 364 -1.41 3.63 -16.74
CA VAL A 364 -0.87 2.65 -15.79
C VAL A 364 -1.01 1.26 -16.40
N PRO A 365 0.10 0.61 -16.78
CA PRO A 365 0.05 -0.70 -17.43
C PRO A 365 -0.42 -1.81 -16.49
N ALA A 366 -0.77 -2.94 -17.08
CA ALA A 366 -1.17 -4.14 -16.35
C ALA A 366 -0.01 -4.75 -15.55
N PRO A 367 -0.26 -5.19 -14.29
CA PRO A 367 -1.51 -5.05 -13.54
C PRO A 367 -1.55 -3.77 -12.72
N TRP A 368 -2.34 -2.80 -13.13
CA TRP A 368 -2.38 -1.47 -12.50
C TRP A 368 -2.61 -1.49 -10.97
N TRP A 369 -3.29 -2.49 -10.44
CA TRP A 369 -3.53 -2.64 -9.00
C TRP A 369 -2.30 -3.12 -8.19
N LYS A 370 -1.19 -3.38 -8.87
CA LYS A 370 0.15 -3.59 -8.32
C LYS A 370 1.12 -2.56 -8.90
N THR A 371 0.71 -1.33 -8.89
CA THR A 371 1.40 -0.23 -9.55
C THR A 371 2.80 -0.01 -8.96
N ASP A 372 3.81 -0.17 -9.79
CA ASP A 372 5.21 0.22 -9.57
C ASP A 372 5.70 1.21 -10.64
N TYR A 373 4.87 1.44 -11.65
CA TYR A 373 5.18 2.28 -12.80
C TYR A 373 3.93 2.93 -13.37
N PHE A 374 4.02 4.21 -13.78
CA PHE A 374 3.02 4.87 -14.60
C PHE A 374 3.65 5.95 -15.49
N GLU A 375 2.94 6.34 -16.54
CA GLU A 375 3.34 7.40 -17.45
C GLU A 375 2.31 8.53 -17.46
N ILE A 376 2.78 9.77 -17.60
CA ILE A 376 1.98 10.90 -18.04
C ILE A 376 2.35 11.17 -19.49
N ARG A 377 1.38 11.07 -20.38
CA ARG A 377 1.56 11.22 -21.81
C ARG A 377 0.82 12.45 -22.32
N TYR A 378 1.50 13.21 -23.15
CA TYR A 378 1.00 14.43 -23.76
C TYR A 378 0.92 14.28 -25.29
N GLU A 379 0.23 15.20 -25.97
CA GLU A 379 0.20 15.24 -27.43
C GLU A 379 1.62 15.37 -28.00
N ASP A 380 2.44 16.23 -27.41
CA ASP A 380 3.88 16.28 -27.70
C ASP A 380 4.59 15.16 -26.91
N GLN A 381 4.95 14.08 -27.61
CA GLN A 381 5.59 12.89 -27.00
C GLN A 381 6.93 13.20 -26.31
N ASN A 382 7.63 14.30 -26.67
CA ASN A 382 8.87 14.71 -26.00
C ASN A 382 8.64 15.19 -24.58
N LYS A 383 7.39 15.51 -24.20
CA LYS A 383 6.99 15.93 -22.86
C LYS A 383 6.55 14.75 -21.97
N ASN A 384 6.50 13.54 -22.50
CA ASN A 384 6.07 12.37 -21.76
C ASN A 384 6.97 12.15 -20.54
N LYS A 385 6.34 11.85 -19.41
CA LYS A 385 7.02 11.60 -18.12
C LYS A 385 6.78 10.17 -17.69
N ARG A 386 7.81 9.52 -17.15
CA ARG A 386 7.77 8.15 -16.64
C ARG A 386 8.15 8.13 -15.17
N PHE A 387 7.40 7.38 -14.37
CA PHE A 387 7.55 7.32 -12.92
C PHE A 387 7.67 5.87 -12.48
N PHE A 388 8.77 5.55 -11.80
CA PHE A 388 9.05 4.22 -11.28
C PHE A 388 9.14 4.26 -9.76
N TYR A 389 8.48 3.32 -9.09
CA TYR A 389 8.47 3.18 -7.64
C TYR A 389 8.56 1.70 -7.28
N GLU A 390 9.47 1.35 -6.39
CA GLU A 390 9.61 -0.04 -5.97
C GLU A 390 8.35 -0.49 -5.19
N LEU A 391 7.69 -1.55 -5.68
CA LEU A 391 6.63 -2.26 -4.97
C LEU A 391 7.20 -3.53 -4.34
N GLU A 392 7.44 -3.52 -3.04
CA GLU A 392 7.92 -4.69 -2.35
C GLU A 392 6.78 -5.70 -2.06
N GLY A 393 6.99 -6.95 -2.45
CA GLY A 393 6.07 -8.04 -2.21
C GLY A 393 4.74 -7.90 -2.95
N GLU A 394 3.66 -8.23 -2.26
CA GLU A 394 2.28 -8.10 -2.78
C GLU A 394 1.66 -6.75 -2.40
N GLY A 395 2.33 -5.94 -1.57
CA GLY A 395 1.89 -4.63 -1.11
C GLY A 395 1.09 -4.62 0.20
N PHE A 396 0.93 -5.75 0.89
CA PHE A 396 0.25 -5.80 2.19
C PHE A 396 1.00 -5.05 3.28
N LYS A 397 2.32 -4.99 3.20
CA LYS A 397 3.12 -4.27 4.19
C LYS A 397 2.76 -2.79 4.26
N TYR A 398 2.44 -2.16 3.12
CA TYR A 398 2.10 -0.74 3.07
C TYR A 398 0.79 -0.45 3.81
N GLU A 399 -0.24 -1.28 3.63
CA GLU A 399 -1.50 -1.12 4.36
C GLU A 399 -1.35 -1.44 5.85
N LEU A 400 -0.59 -2.48 6.22
CA LEU A 400 -0.35 -2.83 7.62
C LEU A 400 0.41 -1.73 8.37
N VAL A 401 1.42 -1.13 7.74
CA VAL A 401 2.17 0.00 8.33
C VAL A 401 1.26 1.23 8.50
N ASN A 402 0.44 1.54 7.49
CA ASN A 402 -0.51 2.64 7.62
C ASN A 402 -1.56 2.37 8.70
N PHE A 403 -1.99 1.12 8.85
CA PHE A 403 -2.90 0.72 9.93
C PHE A 403 -2.27 0.90 11.31
N LEU A 404 -1.02 0.46 11.49
CA LEU A 404 -0.26 0.67 12.72
C LEU A 404 -0.08 2.17 13.04
N ARG A 405 0.24 2.98 12.02
CA ARG A 405 0.35 4.44 12.17
C ARG A 405 -0.97 5.09 12.55
N ALA A 406 -2.08 4.66 11.95
CA ALA A 406 -3.41 5.16 12.29
C ALA A 406 -3.76 4.87 13.76
N ILE A 407 -3.41 3.70 14.26
CA ILE A 407 -3.62 3.33 15.67
C ILE A 407 -2.73 4.17 16.60
N ASN A 408 -1.45 4.31 16.30
CA ASN A 408 -0.49 4.95 17.20
C ASN A 408 -0.56 6.50 17.17
N HIS A 409 -0.89 7.09 16.02
CA HIS A 409 -0.76 8.53 15.80
C HIS A 409 -2.00 9.20 15.22
N GLY A 410 -3.09 8.47 14.99
CA GLY A 410 -4.31 8.98 14.35
C GLY A 410 -4.08 9.45 12.89
N ARG A 411 -3.01 9.01 12.24
CA ARG A 411 -2.63 9.43 10.88
C ARG A 411 -2.59 8.25 9.94
N THR A 412 -3.26 8.37 8.80
CA THR A 412 -3.16 7.43 7.67
C THR A 412 -2.79 8.20 6.40
N LEU A 413 -1.98 7.57 5.55
CA LEU A 413 -1.68 8.08 4.20
C LEU A 413 -2.78 7.71 3.19
N SER A 414 -3.79 6.95 3.61
CA SER A 414 -4.90 6.58 2.72
C SER A 414 -5.78 7.78 2.42
N TYR A 415 -6.04 8.00 1.13
CA TYR A 415 -7.01 8.98 0.64
C TYR A 415 -8.40 8.38 0.40
N THR A 416 -8.67 7.22 0.94
CA THR A 416 -10.00 6.61 0.86
C THR A 416 -10.89 7.26 1.91
N GLY A 417 -11.63 8.29 1.51
CA GLY A 417 -12.59 8.97 2.37
C GLY A 417 -13.80 8.09 2.70
N ASN A 418 -14.55 8.49 3.74
CA ASN A 418 -15.76 7.76 4.14
C ASN A 418 -16.82 7.78 3.05
N ASP A 419 -16.91 8.84 2.27
CA ASP A 419 -17.77 8.99 1.10
C ASP A 419 -17.48 7.91 0.03
N VAL A 420 -16.20 7.67 -0.25
CA VAL A 420 -15.76 6.61 -1.17
C VAL A 420 -16.13 5.21 -0.63
N LEU A 421 -15.93 4.98 0.67
CA LEU A 421 -16.29 3.69 1.30
C LEU A 421 -17.80 3.45 1.24
N GLU A 422 -18.60 4.48 1.54
CA GLU A 422 -20.05 4.42 1.47
C GLU A 422 -20.55 4.18 0.04
N GLU A 423 -19.92 4.82 -0.96
CA GLU A 423 -20.33 4.66 -2.35
C GLU A 423 -19.98 3.28 -2.91
N ILE A 424 -18.80 2.75 -2.60
CA ILE A 424 -18.45 1.37 -2.95
C ILE A 424 -19.50 0.42 -2.36
N SER A 425 -19.85 0.59 -1.07
CA SER A 425 -20.90 -0.23 -0.42
C SER A 425 -22.27 -0.10 -1.09
N ASN A 426 -22.61 1.10 -1.58
CA ASN A 426 -23.83 1.35 -2.32
C ASN A 426 -23.88 0.65 -3.70
N VAL A 427 -22.77 0.68 -4.44
CA VAL A 427 -22.66 -0.03 -5.72
C VAL A 427 -22.82 -1.55 -5.53
N TYR A 428 -22.25 -2.09 -4.43
CA TYR A 428 -22.47 -3.51 -4.10
C TYR A 428 -23.92 -3.81 -3.73
N ASP A 429 -24.60 -2.89 -3.04
CA ASP A 429 -26.02 -3.05 -2.73
C ASP A 429 -26.88 -3.06 -4.01
N LYS A 430 -26.62 -2.11 -4.92
CA LYS A 430 -27.26 -2.11 -6.25
C LYS A 430 -26.99 -3.42 -7.00
N PHE A 431 -25.73 -3.90 -6.98
CA PHE A 431 -25.35 -5.11 -7.69
C PHE A 431 -26.06 -6.38 -7.17
N TYR A 432 -26.25 -6.50 -5.86
CA TYR A 432 -26.82 -7.70 -5.26
C TYR A 432 -28.35 -7.63 -5.09
N ASN A 433 -28.91 -6.44 -4.88
CA ASN A 433 -30.27 -6.27 -4.39
C ASN A 433 -31.17 -5.43 -5.33
N SER A 434 -30.66 -4.93 -6.46
CA SER A 434 -31.46 -4.17 -7.42
C SER A 434 -31.78 -4.99 -8.67
N ASP A 435 -32.97 -4.76 -9.24
CA ASP A 435 -33.40 -5.30 -10.54
C ASP A 435 -32.84 -4.52 -11.74
N ASP A 436 -32.13 -3.39 -11.48
CA ASP A 436 -31.61 -2.49 -12.51
C ASP A 436 -30.31 -2.99 -13.19
N ILE A 437 -29.97 -4.26 -13.00
CA ILE A 437 -28.78 -4.86 -13.63
C ILE A 437 -29.18 -5.50 -14.95
N SER A 438 -28.55 -5.04 -16.04
CA SER A 438 -28.70 -5.68 -17.35
C SER A 438 -27.92 -7.00 -17.40
N LEU A 439 -28.60 -8.11 -17.57
CA LEU A 439 -28.00 -9.43 -17.72
C LEU A 439 -27.74 -9.74 -19.21
N ILE A 440 -26.54 -10.31 -19.53
CA ILE A 440 -26.16 -10.73 -20.88
C ILE A 440 -25.76 -12.21 -20.91
#